data_e619630cb2e62bab1c533cdaebecc9bc
#
_entry.id   e619630cb2e62bab1c533cdaebecc9bc
#
_cell.length_a   1.000
_cell.length_b   1.000
_cell.length_c   1.000
_cell.angle_alpha   90.00
_cell.angle_beta   90.00
_cell.angle_gamma   90.00
#
_symmetry.space_group_name_H-M   'P 1'
#
loop_
_entity.id
_entity.type
_entity.pdbx_description
1 polymer ?
#
loop_
_entity_poly.entity_id
_entity_poly.type
_entity_poly.pdbx_seq_one_letter_code
_entity_poly.pdbx_strand_id
1 'polypeptide(L)'
;MYLKNTNILLQKKLSNREFDSYGVFVSVGNKTEFLHSQNVNSDTYFDIASMGKVLVTSTLILMSIDKNLLSLDDTLDSFFKDVPKDKQRITIKHLLTHTSGIVRYDIPQNDADSGSKAVAKFILNTPLAFQPGTKHIYSCNGMILLGYILEKIYSLPLEKIFETLLKKPLGYTRSKFNIEIDEPNAAVCYRSKSLDGLNHPWDDENIRVLKTSAGSGGQFFTLGDIKKFADAVMSKSNILYSEKMFDLVEKNYTEGLDEGWGLGWLFVDEKYTQTGRLFPIGSFGHCGHTGTSLFFNREKDLYVIILTNATRFLNIKNNFKGYDYGIIEKMREEIHNEIYKDLLKEF
;
A
#
# COMPACT_ATOMS: atom_id res chain seq x y z
N MET A 1 -14.95 25.81 -0.58
CA MET A 1 -15.05 24.37 -0.27
C MET A 1 -15.88 23.73 -1.37
N TYR A 2 -15.23 23.02 -2.24
CA TYR A 2 -15.89 22.30 -3.34
C TYR A 2 -16.24 20.84 -2.96
N LEU A 3 -15.66 20.28 -1.89
CA LEU A 3 -15.99 18.95 -1.35
C LEU A 3 -17.04 19.02 -0.22
N LYS A 4 -18.14 19.76 -0.43
CA LYS A 4 -19.15 20.01 0.61
C LYS A 4 -19.87 18.73 1.06
N ASN A 5 -20.36 17.93 0.11
CA ASN A 5 -21.11 16.72 0.45
C ASN A 5 -20.16 15.62 0.99
N THR A 6 -18.95 15.56 0.45
CA THR A 6 -17.88 14.71 0.99
C THR A 6 -17.61 15.02 2.46
N ASN A 7 -17.50 16.31 2.84
CA ASN A 7 -17.30 16.69 4.22
C ASN A 7 -18.48 16.27 5.11
N ILE A 8 -19.73 16.43 4.65
CA ILE A 8 -20.91 15.98 5.38
C ILE A 8 -20.88 14.46 5.59
N LEU A 9 -20.49 13.69 4.56
CA LEU A 9 -20.36 12.24 4.66
C LEU A 9 -19.29 11.84 5.67
N LEU A 10 -18.12 12.48 5.64
CA LEU A 10 -17.00 12.20 6.56
C LEU A 10 -17.40 12.50 8.02
N GLN A 11 -18.07 13.61 8.27
CA GLN A 11 -18.58 13.94 9.62
C GLN A 11 -19.63 12.93 10.12
N LYS A 12 -20.51 12.46 9.23
CA LYS A 12 -21.47 11.39 9.55
C LYS A 12 -20.76 10.08 9.89
N LYS A 13 -19.75 9.67 9.11
CA LYS A 13 -18.96 8.46 9.38
C LYS A 13 -18.18 8.58 10.71
N LEU A 14 -17.62 9.75 11.02
CA LEU A 14 -16.98 10.04 12.28
C LEU A 14 -17.96 9.89 13.46
N SER A 15 -19.16 10.46 13.36
CA SER A 15 -20.19 10.34 14.40
C SER A 15 -20.71 8.91 14.56
N ASN A 16 -20.73 8.12 13.50
CA ASN A 16 -21.06 6.69 13.49
C ASN A 16 -19.93 5.79 14.02
N ARG A 17 -18.77 6.36 14.37
CA ARG A 17 -17.57 5.64 14.80
C ARG A 17 -17.08 4.60 13.77
N GLU A 18 -17.14 4.94 12.48
CA GLU A 18 -16.48 4.14 11.44
C GLU A 18 -14.95 4.34 11.49
N PHE A 19 -14.52 5.52 11.93
CA PHE A 19 -13.15 5.90 12.32
C PHE A 19 -13.22 7.07 13.33
N ASP A 20 -12.12 7.40 13.99
CA ASP A 20 -12.00 8.62 14.80
C ASP A 20 -10.96 9.62 14.27
N SER A 21 -10.19 9.19 13.29
CA SER A 21 -9.15 9.97 12.65
C SER A 21 -9.23 9.80 11.14
N TYR A 22 -9.33 10.90 10.43
CA TYR A 22 -9.26 10.89 8.96
C TYR A 22 -8.56 12.12 8.41
N GLY A 23 -7.90 11.94 7.28
CA GLY A 23 -7.38 12.98 6.40
C GLY A 23 -7.73 12.62 4.95
N VAL A 24 -8.44 13.51 4.25
CA VAL A 24 -8.79 13.35 2.84
C VAL A 24 -8.25 14.53 2.07
N PHE A 25 -7.38 14.28 1.11
CA PHE A 25 -6.82 15.29 0.24
C PHE A 25 -7.18 14.99 -1.21
N VAL A 26 -7.67 16.01 -1.89
CA VAL A 26 -8.01 15.94 -3.31
C VAL A 26 -7.26 17.03 -4.05
N SER A 27 -6.64 16.68 -5.16
CA SER A 27 -6.05 17.60 -6.13
C SER A 27 -6.65 17.34 -7.49
N VAL A 28 -7.16 18.36 -8.15
CA VAL A 28 -7.68 18.31 -9.51
C VAL A 28 -7.33 19.60 -10.25
N GLY A 29 -6.51 19.47 -11.30
CA GLY A 29 -5.89 20.65 -11.94
C GLY A 29 -5.16 21.50 -10.90
N ASN A 30 -5.47 22.79 -10.89
CA ASN A 30 -4.85 23.75 -9.94
C ASN A 30 -5.60 23.87 -8.60
N LYS A 31 -6.67 23.08 -8.37
CA LYS A 31 -7.48 23.15 -7.15
C LYS A 31 -7.08 22.03 -6.20
N THR A 32 -6.95 22.36 -4.93
CA THR A 32 -6.71 21.37 -3.86
C THR A 32 -7.62 21.62 -2.69
N GLU A 33 -8.05 20.55 -2.00
CA GLU A 33 -8.78 20.66 -0.74
C GLU A 33 -8.34 19.56 0.23
N PHE A 34 -8.21 19.91 1.51
CA PHE A 34 -7.87 19.01 2.60
C PHE A 34 -8.97 19.02 3.65
N LEU A 35 -9.66 17.88 3.80
CA LEU A 35 -10.66 17.64 4.84
C LEU A 35 -10.05 16.72 5.90
N HIS A 36 -10.23 17.05 7.17
CA HIS A 36 -9.66 16.25 8.27
C HIS A 36 -10.50 16.33 9.54
N SER A 37 -10.36 15.31 10.40
CA SER A 37 -10.89 15.34 11.77
C SER A 37 -10.07 16.29 12.65
N GLN A 38 -10.66 16.77 13.76
CA GLN A 38 -10.02 17.78 14.63
C GLN A 38 -8.65 17.36 15.17
N ASN A 39 -8.45 16.06 15.38
CA ASN A 39 -7.22 15.47 15.91
C ASN A 39 -6.17 15.15 14.83
N VAL A 40 -6.40 15.52 13.57
CA VAL A 40 -5.53 15.23 12.43
C VAL A 40 -5.06 16.51 11.77
N ASN A 41 -3.80 16.53 11.40
CA ASN A 41 -3.18 17.55 10.54
C ASN A 41 -2.31 16.86 9.45
N SER A 42 -1.62 17.65 8.63
CA SER A 42 -0.76 17.12 7.56
C SER A 42 0.40 16.25 8.05
N ASP A 43 0.78 16.37 9.34
CA ASP A 43 1.91 15.69 9.97
C ASP A 43 1.49 14.50 10.85
N THR A 44 0.19 14.21 10.92
CA THR A 44 -0.32 13.05 11.66
C THR A 44 0.07 11.76 10.97
N TYR A 45 0.66 10.82 11.73
CA TYR A 45 1.02 9.49 11.23
C TYR A 45 -0.21 8.59 11.07
N PHE A 46 -0.26 7.90 9.97
CA PHE A 46 -1.20 6.81 9.73
C PHE A 46 -0.45 5.53 9.38
N ASP A 47 -0.89 4.41 9.93
CA ASP A 47 -0.52 3.10 9.38
C ASP A 47 -1.13 2.99 7.99
N ILE A 48 -0.29 3.11 6.96
CA ILE A 48 -0.74 3.09 5.57
C ILE A 48 -0.96 1.66 5.05
N ALA A 49 -0.67 0.66 5.88
CA ALA A 49 -0.84 -0.75 5.55
C ALA A 49 -0.28 -1.08 4.15
N SER A 50 -1.11 -1.69 3.31
CA SER A 50 -0.70 -2.14 1.97
C SER A 50 -0.36 -1.02 0.98
N MET A 51 -0.67 0.25 1.25
CA MET A 51 -0.15 1.34 0.43
C MET A 51 1.38 1.40 0.45
N GLY A 52 2.02 0.89 1.51
CA GLY A 52 3.47 0.73 1.57
C GLY A 52 4.07 -0.10 0.44
N LYS A 53 3.27 -1.00 -0.17
CA LYS A 53 3.70 -1.77 -1.34
C LYS A 53 4.06 -0.87 -2.52
N VAL A 54 3.25 0.14 -2.78
CA VAL A 54 3.50 1.08 -3.89
C VAL A 54 4.34 2.27 -3.49
N LEU A 55 4.11 2.86 -2.31
CA LEU A 55 4.88 4.03 -1.86
C LEU A 55 6.34 3.68 -1.54
N VAL A 56 6.65 2.41 -1.28
CA VAL A 56 8.00 1.98 -0.90
C VAL A 56 8.49 0.86 -1.81
N THR A 57 7.97 -0.36 -1.68
CA THR A 57 8.59 -1.57 -2.23
C THR A 57 8.59 -1.59 -3.76
N SER A 58 7.42 -1.45 -4.40
CA SER A 58 7.33 -1.44 -5.86
C SER A 58 8.11 -0.28 -6.45
N THR A 59 8.01 0.91 -5.84
CA THR A 59 8.76 2.09 -6.28
C THR A 59 10.26 1.84 -6.24
N LEU A 60 10.80 1.28 -5.16
CA LEU A 60 12.23 0.96 -5.04
C LEU A 60 12.68 -0.14 -6.01
N ILE A 61 11.85 -1.15 -6.26
CA ILE A 61 12.11 -2.18 -7.29
C ILE A 61 12.18 -1.54 -8.68
N LEU A 62 11.21 -0.69 -9.02
CA LEU A 62 11.15 -0.01 -10.32
C LEU A 62 12.31 0.98 -10.51
N MET A 63 12.70 1.71 -9.47
CA MET A 63 13.92 2.54 -9.48
C MET A 63 15.19 1.69 -9.69
N SER A 64 15.22 0.48 -9.15
CA SER A 64 16.33 -0.44 -9.31
C SER A 64 16.38 -1.02 -10.72
N ILE A 65 15.22 -1.29 -11.33
CA ILE A 65 15.13 -1.71 -12.75
C ILE A 65 15.58 -0.57 -13.66
N ASP A 66 15.12 0.65 -13.42
CA ASP A 66 15.50 1.84 -14.20
C ASP A 66 17.02 2.11 -14.16
N LYS A 67 17.68 1.72 -13.06
CA LYS A 67 19.14 1.75 -12.88
C LYS A 67 19.88 0.50 -13.38
N ASN A 68 19.18 -0.44 -14.05
CA ASN A 68 19.73 -1.72 -14.52
C ASN A 68 20.37 -2.58 -13.41
N LEU A 69 19.89 -2.50 -12.16
CA LEU A 69 20.34 -3.36 -11.06
C LEU A 69 19.62 -4.70 -11.01
N LEU A 70 18.43 -4.78 -11.62
CA LEU A 70 17.63 -5.98 -11.84
C LEU A 70 16.69 -5.78 -13.02
N SER A 71 16.04 -6.86 -13.47
CA SER A 71 15.09 -6.88 -14.58
C SER A 71 13.73 -7.41 -14.12
N LEU A 72 12.66 -7.05 -14.82
CA LEU A 72 11.32 -7.64 -14.62
C LEU A 72 11.30 -9.16 -14.82
N ASP A 73 12.21 -9.67 -15.65
CA ASP A 73 12.31 -11.09 -16.01
C ASP A 73 13.30 -11.89 -15.14
N ASP A 74 14.02 -11.22 -14.23
CA ASP A 74 14.86 -11.91 -13.26
C ASP A 74 14.02 -12.83 -12.37
N THR A 75 14.51 -14.05 -12.18
CA THR A 75 13.82 -15.12 -11.45
C THR A 75 14.28 -15.22 -10.00
N LEU A 76 13.48 -15.88 -9.15
CA LEU A 76 13.77 -15.97 -7.71
C LEU A 76 15.11 -16.64 -7.41
N ASP A 77 15.58 -17.56 -8.23
CA ASP A 77 16.87 -18.24 -8.07
C ASP A 77 18.09 -17.33 -8.32
N SER A 78 17.90 -16.18 -8.98
CA SER A 78 18.92 -15.13 -9.06
C SER A 78 19.18 -14.48 -7.68
N PHE A 79 18.22 -14.54 -6.78
CA PHE A 79 18.29 -13.85 -5.47
C PHE A 79 18.30 -14.80 -4.28
N PHE A 80 17.72 -15.98 -4.37
CA PHE A 80 17.60 -16.92 -3.26
C PHE A 80 18.28 -18.24 -3.59
N LYS A 81 18.92 -18.86 -2.60
CA LYS A 81 19.48 -20.21 -2.71
C LYS A 81 18.38 -21.23 -2.49
N ASP A 82 18.54 -22.41 -3.10
CA ASP A 82 17.66 -23.57 -2.89
C ASP A 82 16.18 -23.29 -3.18
N VAL A 83 15.90 -22.49 -4.22
CA VAL A 83 14.53 -22.22 -4.68
C VAL A 83 13.89 -23.51 -5.20
N PRO A 84 12.71 -23.92 -4.67
CA PRO A 84 12.01 -25.11 -5.15
C PRO A 84 11.70 -25.04 -6.65
N LYS A 85 11.73 -26.19 -7.33
CA LYS A 85 11.59 -26.29 -8.80
C LYS A 85 10.32 -25.61 -9.32
N ASP A 86 9.21 -25.71 -8.60
CA ASP A 86 7.93 -25.08 -8.94
C ASP A 86 7.96 -23.55 -8.91
N LYS A 87 8.96 -22.96 -8.25
CA LYS A 87 9.11 -21.50 -8.07
C LYS A 87 10.25 -20.87 -8.87
N GLN A 88 11.11 -21.67 -9.50
CA GLN A 88 12.25 -21.16 -10.28
C GLN A 88 11.86 -20.28 -11.47
N ARG A 89 10.60 -20.39 -11.96
CA ARG A 89 10.08 -19.57 -13.06
C ARG A 89 9.36 -18.31 -12.59
N ILE A 90 9.27 -18.07 -11.28
CA ILE A 90 8.65 -16.85 -10.75
C ILE A 90 9.61 -15.70 -10.97
N THR A 91 9.14 -14.67 -11.65
CA THR A 91 9.91 -13.46 -11.96
C THR A 91 9.53 -12.28 -11.06
N ILE A 92 10.35 -11.22 -11.06
CA ILE A 92 10.04 -9.94 -10.41
C ILE A 92 8.68 -9.42 -10.90
N LYS A 93 8.39 -9.52 -12.20
CA LYS A 93 7.10 -9.14 -12.77
C LYS A 93 5.94 -9.90 -12.13
N HIS A 94 6.06 -11.22 -11.98
CA HIS A 94 5.01 -12.04 -11.35
C HIS A 94 4.74 -11.62 -9.90
N LEU A 95 5.76 -11.21 -9.15
CA LEU A 95 5.60 -10.71 -7.78
C LEU A 95 4.90 -9.35 -7.75
N LEU A 96 5.32 -8.41 -8.61
CA LEU A 96 4.74 -7.07 -8.71
C LEU A 96 3.27 -7.07 -9.17
N THR A 97 2.91 -8.02 -10.04
CA THR A 97 1.56 -8.14 -10.60
C THR A 97 0.66 -9.12 -9.85
N HIS A 98 1.13 -9.68 -8.73
CA HIS A 98 0.41 -10.68 -7.93
C HIS A 98 -0.03 -11.94 -8.73
N THR A 99 0.76 -12.31 -9.75
CA THR A 99 0.53 -13.48 -10.60
C THR A 99 1.51 -14.62 -10.34
N SER A 100 2.24 -14.57 -9.23
CA SER A 100 3.29 -15.55 -8.90
C SER A 100 2.77 -16.93 -8.46
N GLY A 101 1.52 -17.03 -8.03
CA GLY A 101 0.98 -18.22 -7.37
C GLY A 101 1.36 -18.35 -5.89
N ILE A 102 2.27 -17.50 -5.39
CA ILE A 102 2.54 -17.38 -3.95
C ILE A 102 1.38 -16.60 -3.33
N VAL A 103 0.62 -17.25 -2.46
CA VAL A 103 -0.48 -16.61 -1.72
C VAL A 103 -0.07 -16.25 -0.30
N ARG A 104 -0.95 -15.57 0.44
CA ARG A 104 -0.70 -15.25 1.85
C ARG A 104 -0.70 -16.53 2.69
N TYR A 105 0.36 -16.69 3.45
CA TYR A 105 0.45 -17.59 4.59
C TYR A 105 0.93 -16.80 5.80
N ASP A 106 0.43 -17.13 6.97
CA ASP A 106 0.89 -16.52 8.21
C ASP A 106 2.29 -17.03 8.54
N ILE A 107 3.18 -16.09 8.86
CA ILE A 107 4.58 -16.38 9.13
C ILE A 107 4.70 -16.94 10.54
N PRO A 108 5.30 -18.13 10.73
CA PRO A 108 5.53 -18.67 12.07
C PRO A 108 6.50 -17.77 12.87
N GLN A 109 6.23 -17.63 14.18
CA GLN A 109 7.06 -16.79 15.05
C GLN A 109 8.53 -17.21 15.05
N ASN A 110 8.81 -18.52 15.06
CA ASN A 110 10.19 -19.03 15.02
C ASN A 110 10.96 -18.63 13.76
N ASP A 111 10.27 -18.56 12.59
CA ASP A 111 10.88 -18.11 11.35
C ASP A 111 11.11 -16.59 11.38
N ALA A 112 10.17 -15.82 11.92
CA ALA A 112 10.32 -14.39 12.11
C ALA A 112 11.49 -14.04 13.03
N ASP A 113 11.59 -14.73 14.18
CA ASP A 113 12.69 -14.52 15.15
C ASP A 113 14.07 -14.94 14.60
N SER A 114 14.09 -15.85 13.60
CA SER A 114 15.29 -16.27 12.88
C SER A 114 15.71 -15.31 11.75
N GLY A 115 14.92 -14.28 11.48
CA GLY A 115 15.21 -13.19 10.56
C GLY A 115 14.84 -13.44 9.08
N SER A 116 15.15 -12.48 8.24
CA SER A 116 14.66 -12.39 6.85
C SER A 116 14.98 -13.62 5.99
N LYS A 117 16.11 -14.26 6.22
CA LYS A 117 16.49 -15.48 5.49
C LYS A 117 15.57 -16.67 5.81
N ALA A 118 15.18 -16.85 7.07
CA ALA A 118 14.25 -17.91 7.48
C ALA A 118 12.84 -17.63 6.97
N VAL A 119 12.39 -16.39 7.07
CA VAL A 119 11.10 -15.94 6.52
C VAL A 119 11.03 -16.17 5.00
N ALA A 120 12.06 -15.79 4.26
CA ALA A 120 12.12 -16.04 2.81
C ALA A 120 12.06 -17.55 2.51
N LYS A 121 12.82 -18.36 3.26
CA LYS A 121 12.80 -19.82 3.11
C LYS A 121 11.41 -20.39 3.42
N PHE A 122 10.74 -19.91 4.47
CA PHE A 122 9.36 -20.31 4.78
C PHE A 122 8.45 -20.01 3.58
N ILE A 123 8.41 -18.76 3.09
CA ILE A 123 7.57 -18.36 1.97
C ILE A 123 7.85 -19.20 0.72
N LEU A 124 9.13 -19.42 0.40
CA LEU A 124 9.53 -20.23 -0.76
C LEU A 124 9.12 -21.70 -0.65
N ASN A 125 8.92 -22.23 0.55
CA ASN A 125 8.47 -23.62 0.73
C ASN A 125 6.94 -23.76 0.86
N THR A 126 6.16 -22.67 0.85
CA THR A 126 4.70 -22.78 0.81
C THR A 126 4.23 -23.28 -0.56
N PRO A 127 3.13 -24.04 -0.65
CA PRO A 127 2.58 -24.48 -1.94
C PRO A 127 2.18 -23.30 -2.83
N LEU A 128 2.32 -23.43 -4.15
CA LEU A 128 1.70 -22.50 -5.09
C LEU A 128 0.20 -22.79 -5.21
N ALA A 129 -0.61 -21.73 -5.23
CA ALA A 129 -2.04 -21.84 -5.47
C ALA A 129 -2.36 -22.09 -6.97
N PHE A 130 -1.47 -21.64 -7.86
CA PHE A 130 -1.58 -21.81 -9.32
C PHE A 130 -0.23 -21.62 -9.98
N GLN A 131 -0.13 -21.98 -11.26
CA GLN A 131 1.09 -21.77 -12.05
C GLN A 131 1.37 -20.27 -12.28
N PRO A 132 2.62 -19.80 -12.14
CA PRO A 132 2.96 -18.41 -12.34
C PRO A 132 2.44 -17.85 -13.67
N GLY A 133 1.85 -16.68 -13.66
CA GLY A 133 1.31 -15.97 -14.82
C GLY A 133 -0.08 -16.41 -15.27
N THR A 134 -0.72 -17.42 -14.65
CA THR A 134 -2.01 -17.97 -15.13
C THR A 134 -3.24 -17.38 -14.42
N LYS A 135 -3.08 -16.82 -13.24
CA LYS A 135 -4.14 -16.20 -12.45
C LYS A 135 -3.59 -15.02 -11.66
N HIS A 136 -4.49 -14.17 -11.20
CA HIS A 136 -4.20 -13.11 -10.25
C HIS A 136 -4.75 -13.50 -8.87
N ILE A 137 -3.91 -13.47 -7.82
CA ILE A 137 -4.31 -13.51 -6.41
C ILE A 137 -3.35 -12.60 -5.62
N TYR A 138 -3.91 -11.58 -5.00
CA TYR A 138 -3.16 -10.63 -4.19
C TYR A 138 -2.30 -11.30 -3.10
N SER A 139 -1.02 -10.94 -3.03
CA SER A 139 -0.04 -11.61 -2.16
C SER A 139 0.84 -10.65 -1.37
N CYS A 140 0.68 -10.63 -0.05
CA CYS A 140 1.62 -9.96 0.85
C CYS A 140 2.99 -10.67 0.86
N ASN A 141 2.99 -12.01 0.84
CA ASN A 141 4.22 -12.79 0.91
C ASN A 141 5.13 -12.56 -0.31
N GLY A 142 4.55 -12.39 -1.50
CA GLY A 142 5.32 -11.99 -2.68
C GLY A 142 6.00 -10.62 -2.52
N MET A 143 5.33 -9.67 -1.89
CA MET A 143 5.89 -8.35 -1.62
C MET A 143 6.96 -8.37 -0.52
N ILE A 144 6.85 -9.26 0.48
CA ILE A 144 7.90 -9.48 1.47
C ILE A 144 9.17 -9.98 0.78
N LEU A 145 9.07 -10.92 -0.17
CA LEU A 145 10.22 -11.37 -0.97
C LEU A 145 10.85 -10.23 -1.77
N LEU A 146 10.06 -9.34 -2.37
CA LEU A 146 10.59 -8.14 -3.05
C LEU A 146 11.36 -7.22 -2.10
N GLY A 147 10.89 -7.04 -0.87
CA GLY A 147 11.63 -6.31 0.16
C GLY A 147 13.01 -6.94 0.43
N TYR A 148 13.07 -8.26 0.58
CA TYR A 148 14.34 -8.96 0.79
C TYR A 148 15.26 -8.96 -0.44
N ILE A 149 14.70 -8.93 -1.65
CA ILE A 149 15.48 -8.75 -2.89
C ILE A 149 16.15 -7.37 -2.88
N LEU A 150 15.44 -6.30 -2.50
CA LEU A 150 16.04 -4.97 -2.33
C LEU A 150 17.17 -4.97 -1.31
N GLU A 151 16.96 -5.59 -0.15
CA GLU A 151 18.01 -5.70 0.88
C GLU A 151 19.27 -6.41 0.35
N LYS A 152 19.10 -7.42 -0.49
CA LYS A 152 20.24 -8.13 -1.12
C LYS A 152 20.96 -7.26 -2.15
N ILE A 153 20.23 -6.57 -3.02
CA ILE A 153 20.80 -5.70 -4.06
C ILE A 153 21.61 -4.56 -3.44
N TYR A 154 21.06 -3.91 -2.42
CA TYR A 154 21.68 -2.75 -1.80
C TYR A 154 22.59 -3.09 -0.61
N SER A 155 22.55 -4.33 -0.12
CA SER A 155 23.24 -4.77 1.12
C SER A 155 22.93 -3.87 2.33
N LEU A 156 21.68 -3.40 2.42
CA LEU A 156 21.16 -2.51 3.45
C LEU A 156 19.78 -2.97 3.88
N PRO A 157 19.34 -2.71 5.13
CA PRO A 157 17.95 -2.89 5.53
C PRO A 157 17.00 -2.04 4.67
N LEU A 158 15.80 -2.55 4.41
CA LEU A 158 14.77 -1.88 3.58
C LEU A 158 14.50 -0.43 4.05
N GLU A 159 14.49 -0.18 5.36
CA GLU A 159 14.33 1.16 5.92
C GLU A 159 15.43 2.12 5.46
N LYS A 160 16.70 1.67 5.43
CA LYS A 160 17.82 2.50 5.00
C LYS A 160 17.82 2.77 3.50
N ILE A 161 17.35 1.80 2.72
CA ILE A 161 17.13 1.97 1.28
C ILE A 161 16.05 3.04 1.05
N PHE A 162 14.91 2.93 1.75
CA PHE A 162 13.83 3.92 1.73
C PHE A 162 14.33 5.32 2.13
N GLU A 163 15.06 5.45 3.24
CA GLU A 163 15.60 6.73 3.70
C GLU A 163 16.48 7.40 2.64
N THR A 164 17.32 6.60 1.97
CA THR A 164 18.32 7.13 1.03
C THR A 164 17.71 7.43 -0.34
N LEU A 165 16.87 6.54 -0.86
CA LEU A 165 16.40 6.60 -2.25
C LEU A 165 15.04 7.28 -2.43
N LEU A 166 14.22 7.34 -1.38
CA LEU A 166 12.89 7.97 -1.44
C LEU A 166 12.75 9.13 -0.47
N LYS A 167 12.97 8.90 0.83
CA LYS A 167 12.70 9.91 1.86
C LYS A 167 13.49 11.19 1.64
N LYS A 168 14.80 11.09 1.49
CA LYS A 168 15.67 12.26 1.27
C LYS A 168 15.40 12.95 -0.07
N PRO A 169 15.37 12.25 -1.23
CA PRO A 169 15.15 12.91 -2.52
C PRO A 169 13.78 13.56 -2.66
N LEU A 170 12.72 12.95 -2.11
CA LEU A 170 11.35 13.50 -2.12
C LEU A 170 11.10 14.52 -1.00
N GLY A 171 12.09 14.73 -0.11
CA GLY A 171 11.97 15.67 0.99
C GLY A 171 10.92 15.26 2.03
N TYR A 172 10.75 13.95 2.29
CA TYR A 172 9.87 13.50 3.36
C TYR A 172 10.43 13.92 4.71
N THR A 173 9.57 14.48 5.53
CA THR A 173 9.98 15.03 6.83
C THR A 173 9.66 14.09 7.98
N ARG A 174 8.60 13.32 7.86
CA ARG A 174 8.02 12.56 8.97
C ARG A 174 7.99 11.05 8.72
N SER A 175 7.58 10.58 7.56
CA SER A 175 7.33 9.15 7.26
C SER A 175 8.48 8.24 7.66
N LYS A 176 8.15 7.12 8.29
CA LYS A 176 9.11 6.15 8.85
C LYS A 176 8.53 4.74 8.91
N PHE A 177 9.40 3.76 9.14
CA PHE A 177 9.02 2.35 9.18
C PHE A 177 8.38 1.96 10.50
N ASN A 178 8.91 2.43 11.60
CA ASN A 178 8.39 2.11 12.92
C ASN A 178 8.07 3.39 13.68
N ILE A 179 7.03 3.34 14.52
CA ILE A 179 6.71 4.39 15.49
C ILE A 179 6.65 3.79 16.89
N GLU A 180 6.85 4.62 17.89
CA GLU A 180 6.59 4.22 19.27
C GLU A 180 5.09 3.93 19.45
N ILE A 181 4.77 2.97 20.32
CA ILE A 181 3.38 2.58 20.60
C ILE A 181 2.56 3.79 21.06
N ASP A 182 3.19 4.70 21.81
CA ASP A 182 2.56 5.90 22.36
C ASP A 182 2.89 7.17 21.55
N GLU A 183 3.24 7.04 20.27
CA GLU A 183 3.45 8.20 19.40
C GLU A 183 2.24 9.13 19.46
N PRO A 184 2.38 10.34 20.03
CA PRO A 184 1.24 11.20 20.32
C PRO A 184 0.55 11.75 19.07
N ASN A 185 1.27 11.84 17.96
CA ASN A 185 0.75 12.33 16.68
C ASN A 185 0.44 11.21 15.71
N ALA A 186 -0.12 10.09 16.20
CA ALA A 186 -0.51 8.96 15.37
C ALA A 186 -2.00 8.67 15.44
N ALA A 187 -2.63 8.47 14.28
CA ALA A 187 -3.96 7.91 14.15
C ALA A 187 -3.90 6.39 14.39
N VAL A 188 -4.36 5.98 15.56
CA VAL A 188 -4.15 4.62 16.05
C VAL A 188 -5.12 3.64 15.44
N CYS A 189 -4.62 2.62 14.75
CA CYS A 189 -5.41 1.51 14.21
C CYS A 189 -5.58 0.36 15.20
N TYR A 190 -4.52 -0.01 15.90
CA TYR A 190 -4.49 -1.14 16.82
C TYR A 190 -3.71 -0.78 18.08
N ARG A 191 -4.42 -0.72 19.21
CA ARG A 191 -3.83 -0.56 20.56
C ARG A 191 -4.49 -1.51 21.51
N SER A 192 -4.31 -2.78 21.33
CA SER A 192 -4.71 -3.78 22.30
C SER A 192 -3.50 -4.58 22.71
N LYS A 193 -3.59 -5.16 23.89
CA LYS A 193 -2.77 -6.32 24.17
C LYS A 193 -3.16 -7.38 23.15
N SER A 194 -2.25 -7.75 22.28
CA SER A 194 -2.42 -8.88 21.38
C SER A 194 -2.63 -10.17 22.16
N LEU A 195 -2.88 -11.28 21.48
CA LEU A 195 -3.03 -12.58 22.11
C LEU A 195 -1.80 -13.00 22.94
N ASP A 196 -0.63 -12.44 22.65
CA ASP A 196 0.62 -12.62 23.41
C ASP A 196 0.79 -11.61 24.55
N GLY A 197 -0.18 -10.72 24.76
CA GLY A 197 -0.18 -9.75 25.84
C GLY A 197 0.59 -8.44 25.55
N LEU A 198 1.11 -8.27 24.33
CA LEU A 198 1.85 -7.08 23.91
C LEU A 198 0.94 -6.05 23.23
N ASN A 199 1.29 -4.78 23.29
CA ASN A 199 0.70 -3.73 22.48
C ASN A 199 1.49 -3.59 21.17
N HIS A 200 0.79 -3.38 20.07
CA HIS A 200 1.41 -3.17 18.76
C HIS A 200 0.87 -1.91 18.08
N PRO A 201 1.71 -1.16 17.37
CA PRO A 201 1.24 -0.03 16.57
C PRO A 201 0.58 -0.48 15.26
N TRP A 202 0.86 -1.68 14.77
CA TRP A 202 0.39 -2.20 13.48
C TRP A 202 -0.89 -3.02 13.60
N ASP A 203 -1.74 -2.97 12.58
CA ASP A 203 -2.92 -3.82 12.47
C ASP A 203 -2.64 -5.13 11.71
N ASP A 204 -1.64 -5.17 10.82
CA ASP A 204 -1.28 -6.39 10.07
C ASP A 204 -0.57 -7.42 10.96
N GLU A 205 -1.07 -8.68 10.93
CA GLU A 205 -0.60 -9.77 11.78
C GLU A 205 0.83 -10.21 11.44
N ASN A 206 1.16 -10.34 10.15
CA ASN A 206 2.52 -10.70 9.76
C ASN A 206 3.52 -9.60 10.16
N ILE A 207 3.13 -8.32 10.07
CA ILE A 207 3.97 -7.21 10.52
C ILE A 207 4.18 -7.25 12.03
N ARG A 208 3.12 -7.59 12.81
CA ARG A 208 3.26 -7.79 14.27
C ARG A 208 4.22 -8.92 14.61
N VAL A 209 4.12 -10.05 13.91
CA VAL A 209 5.02 -11.21 14.08
C VAL A 209 6.46 -10.84 13.72
N LEU A 210 6.67 -10.13 12.62
CA LEU A 210 7.99 -9.67 12.18
C LEU A 210 8.58 -8.58 13.10
N LYS A 211 7.74 -7.88 13.88
CA LYS A 211 8.13 -6.75 14.75
C LYS A 211 8.84 -5.61 14.02
N THR A 212 8.63 -5.51 12.72
CA THR A 212 9.19 -4.47 11.86
C THR A 212 8.38 -4.35 10.57
N SER A 213 8.44 -3.19 9.95
CA SER A 213 7.91 -3.01 8.60
C SER A 213 8.59 -3.94 7.60
N ALA A 214 7.83 -4.41 6.64
CA ALA A 214 8.31 -5.31 5.60
C ALA A 214 7.92 -4.79 4.20
N GLY A 215 8.31 -5.48 3.15
CA GLY A 215 7.93 -5.12 1.79
C GLY A 215 6.43 -5.09 1.53
N SER A 216 5.62 -5.73 2.38
CA SER A 216 4.16 -5.79 2.27
C SER A 216 3.42 -4.66 2.97
N GLY A 217 4.05 -3.91 3.87
CA GLY A 217 3.40 -2.87 4.67
C GLY A 217 4.09 -2.61 6.01
N GLY A 218 3.37 -1.95 6.91
CA GLY A 218 3.84 -1.61 8.25
C GLY A 218 4.49 -0.23 8.35
N GLN A 219 4.56 0.52 7.25
CA GLN A 219 5.09 1.87 7.24
C GLN A 219 4.04 2.87 7.74
N PHE A 220 4.53 3.92 8.39
CA PHE A 220 3.75 5.05 8.86
C PHE A 220 4.07 6.29 8.04
N PHE A 221 3.05 6.81 7.39
CA PHE A 221 3.18 8.01 6.57
C PHE A 221 2.26 9.12 7.07
N THR A 222 2.65 10.35 6.74
CA THR A 222 1.81 11.52 6.93
C THR A 222 1.20 11.95 5.60
N LEU A 223 0.07 12.65 5.65
CA LEU A 223 -0.55 13.18 4.45
C LEU A 223 0.42 14.09 3.68
N GLY A 224 1.18 14.93 4.40
CA GLY A 224 2.16 15.82 3.78
C GLY A 224 3.23 15.10 2.97
N ASP A 225 3.70 13.94 3.45
CA ASP A 225 4.72 13.16 2.72
C ASP A 225 4.09 12.33 1.58
N ILE A 226 2.86 11.78 1.75
CA ILE A 226 2.15 11.11 0.64
C ILE A 226 1.85 12.11 -0.48
N LYS A 227 1.50 13.36 -0.15
CA LYS A 227 1.30 14.42 -1.15
C LYS A 227 2.54 14.66 -1.99
N LYS A 228 3.74 14.72 -1.38
CA LYS A 228 5.00 14.87 -2.12
C LYS A 228 5.24 13.71 -3.09
N PHE A 229 4.92 12.48 -2.68
CA PHE A 229 4.96 11.32 -3.57
C PHE A 229 3.95 11.46 -4.71
N ALA A 230 2.70 11.83 -4.39
CA ALA A 230 1.65 11.99 -5.39
C ALA A 230 1.98 13.09 -6.41
N ASP A 231 2.51 14.22 -5.97
CA ASP A 231 2.97 15.29 -6.85
C ASP A 231 4.11 14.80 -7.77
N ALA A 232 5.05 14.00 -7.25
CA ALA A 232 6.13 13.42 -8.04
C ALA A 232 5.63 12.39 -9.06
N VAL A 233 4.61 11.59 -8.72
CA VAL A 233 3.95 10.68 -9.68
C VAL A 233 3.23 11.50 -10.75
N MET A 234 2.39 12.47 -10.38
CA MET A 234 1.62 13.27 -11.33
C MET A 234 2.50 14.09 -12.28
N SER A 235 3.60 14.61 -11.82
CA SER A 235 4.56 15.35 -12.66
C SER A 235 5.54 14.47 -13.44
N LYS A 236 5.44 13.14 -13.36
CA LYS A 236 6.42 12.18 -13.89
C LYS A 236 7.86 12.56 -13.50
N SER A 237 8.06 12.86 -12.22
CA SER A 237 9.36 13.31 -11.71
C SER A 237 10.45 12.26 -11.89
N ASN A 238 11.58 12.65 -12.44
CA ASN A 238 12.77 11.83 -12.59
C ASN A 238 13.45 11.44 -11.25
N ILE A 239 12.98 12.00 -10.14
CA ILE A 239 13.35 11.52 -8.79
C ILE A 239 12.86 10.09 -8.58
N LEU A 240 11.67 9.74 -9.14
CA LEU A 240 11.12 8.40 -9.06
C LEU A 240 11.65 7.51 -10.18
N TYR A 241 11.40 7.89 -11.43
CA TYR A 241 11.71 7.07 -12.60
C TYR A 241 12.03 7.92 -13.81
N SER A 242 12.69 7.30 -14.81
CA SER A 242 12.73 7.85 -16.18
C SER A 242 11.34 7.87 -16.81
N GLU A 243 11.14 8.70 -17.82
CA GLU A 243 9.87 8.75 -18.57
C GLU A 243 9.48 7.38 -19.14
N LYS A 244 10.45 6.65 -19.71
CA LYS A 244 10.27 5.28 -20.18
C LYS A 244 9.75 4.33 -19.09
N MET A 245 10.20 4.49 -17.85
CA MET A 245 9.75 3.65 -16.75
C MET A 245 8.31 4.02 -16.34
N PHE A 246 7.92 5.29 -16.34
CA PHE A 246 6.52 5.68 -16.13
C PHE A 246 5.59 5.02 -17.13
N ASP A 247 5.96 4.93 -18.43
CA ASP A 247 5.17 4.27 -19.46
C ASP A 247 5.00 2.76 -19.22
N LEU A 248 5.95 2.12 -18.52
CA LEU A 248 5.82 0.72 -18.09
C LEU A 248 4.95 0.59 -16.84
N VAL A 249 5.11 1.50 -15.87
CA VAL A 249 4.37 1.47 -14.59
C VAL A 249 2.87 1.62 -14.81
N GLU A 250 2.46 2.45 -15.76
CA GLU A 250 1.07 2.79 -16.05
C GLU A 250 0.38 1.82 -17.03
N LYS A 251 0.88 0.58 -17.15
CA LYS A 251 0.26 -0.48 -17.96
C LYS A 251 -0.43 -1.51 -17.08
N ASN A 252 -1.60 -1.99 -17.53
CA ASN A 252 -2.22 -3.17 -16.99
C ASN A 252 -1.51 -4.43 -17.55
N TYR A 253 -0.96 -5.26 -16.67
CA TYR A 253 -0.25 -6.50 -17.02
C TYR A 253 -1.08 -7.76 -16.81
N THR A 254 -2.29 -7.62 -16.26
CA THR A 254 -3.19 -8.72 -15.95
C THR A 254 -4.47 -8.65 -16.77
N GLU A 255 -4.42 -8.03 -17.94
CA GLU A 255 -5.57 -7.97 -18.86
C GLU A 255 -6.09 -9.38 -19.17
N GLY A 256 -7.40 -9.56 -19.02
CA GLY A 256 -8.04 -10.88 -19.18
C GLY A 256 -8.07 -11.74 -17.90
N LEU A 257 -7.42 -11.33 -16.82
CA LEU A 257 -7.55 -11.92 -15.49
C LEU A 257 -8.64 -11.19 -14.65
N ASP A 258 -8.81 -11.60 -13.39
CA ASP A 258 -9.93 -11.13 -12.54
C ASP A 258 -9.84 -9.65 -12.17
N GLU A 259 -8.62 -9.12 -11.96
CA GLU A 259 -8.36 -7.73 -11.55
C GLU A 259 -7.28 -7.10 -12.43
N GLY A 260 -7.41 -5.81 -12.71
CA GLY A 260 -6.42 -5.02 -13.44
C GLY A 260 -5.24 -4.63 -12.55
N TRP A 261 -4.05 -5.19 -12.81
CA TRP A 261 -2.82 -4.86 -12.09
C TRP A 261 -1.68 -4.45 -13.02
N GLY A 262 -1.03 -3.36 -12.63
CA GLY A 262 0.25 -2.94 -13.16
C GLY A 262 1.41 -3.46 -12.31
N LEU A 263 2.58 -2.82 -12.43
CA LEU A 263 3.76 -3.16 -11.64
C LEU A 263 3.63 -2.61 -10.19
N GLY A 264 2.81 -3.29 -9.40
CA GLY A 264 2.45 -2.94 -8.04
C GLY A 264 1.18 -2.10 -7.91
N TRP A 265 0.63 -1.57 -8.99
CA TRP A 265 -0.53 -0.68 -8.99
C TRP A 265 -1.81 -1.40 -9.37
N LEU A 266 -2.88 -1.18 -8.60
CA LEU A 266 -4.24 -1.58 -8.94
C LEU A 266 -4.82 -0.60 -9.96
N PHE A 267 -5.46 -1.12 -11.01
CA PHE A 267 -6.19 -0.32 -12.00
C PHE A 267 -7.71 -0.37 -11.74
N VAL A 268 -8.36 0.79 -11.88
CA VAL A 268 -9.81 0.90 -11.84
C VAL A 268 -10.37 0.52 -13.20
N ASP A 269 -11.18 -0.52 -13.25
CA ASP A 269 -11.87 -1.02 -14.43
C ASP A 269 -13.39 -1.18 -14.20
N GLU A 270 -14.13 -1.68 -15.19
CA GLU A 270 -15.59 -1.87 -15.09
C GLU A 270 -15.99 -3.00 -14.12
N LYS A 271 -15.12 -3.97 -13.87
CA LYS A 271 -15.43 -5.17 -13.11
C LYS A 271 -15.10 -5.03 -11.64
N TYR A 272 -13.93 -4.48 -11.36
CA TYR A 272 -13.38 -4.40 -10.01
C TYR A 272 -12.89 -2.98 -9.71
N THR A 273 -13.43 -2.37 -8.67
CA THR A 273 -13.02 -1.04 -8.24
C THR A 273 -13.08 -0.88 -6.72
N GLN A 274 -11.94 -0.56 -6.14
CA GLN A 274 -11.82 -0.18 -4.73
C GLN A 274 -12.22 1.28 -4.47
N THR A 275 -12.53 2.03 -5.54
CA THR A 275 -12.88 3.45 -5.51
C THR A 275 -14.36 3.70 -5.76
N GLY A 276 -15.18 2.64 -5.81
CA GLY A 276 -16.57 2.75 -6.20
C GLY A 276 -16.76 3.00 -7.71
N ARG A 277 -18.02 2.94 -8.15
CA ARG A 277 -18.37 2.90 -9.59
C ARG A 277 -18.32 4.25 -10.30
N LEU A 278 -18.20 5.35 -9.57
CA LEU A 278 -18.20 6.69 -10.17
C LEU A 278 -16.80 7.18 -10.47
N PHE A 279 -15.78 6.63 -9.81
CA PHE A 279 -14.40 7.07 -10.03
C PHE A 279 -13.95 6.72 -11.45
N PRO A 280 -13.15 7.58 -12.13
CA PRO A 280 -12.84 7.40 -13.55
C PRO A 280 -12.14 6.07 -13.85
N ILE A 281 -12.63 5.35 -14.86
CA ILE A 281 -11.93 4.18 -15.41
C ILE A 281 -10.56 4.59 -15.93
N GLY A 282 -9.58 3.70 -15.84
CA GLY A 282 -8.18 3.99 -16.18
C GLY A 282 -7.42 4.71 -15.07
N SER A 283 -8.08 5.01 -13.95
CA SER A 283 -7.37 5.42 -12.74
C SER A 283 -6.53 4.27 -12.19
N PHE A 284 -5.43 4.60 -11.53
CA PHE A 284 -4.56 3.62 -10.89
C PHE A 284 -4.20 4.06 -9.48
N GLY A 285 -3.93 3.12 -8.60
CA GLY A 285 -3.67 3.43 -7.21
C GLY A 285 -3.41 2.21 -6.36
N HIS A 286 -3.57 2.37 -5.06
CA HIS A 286 -3.53 1.26 -4.11
C HIS A 286 -4.32 1.59 -2.84
N CYS A 287 -4.78 0.55 -2.17
CA CYS A 287 -5.52 0.64 -0.91
C CYS A 287 -4.72 0.06 0.24
N GLY A 288 -5.01 0.55 1.44
CA GLY A 288 -4.52 0.00 2.70
C GLY A 288 -5.64 -0.63 3.51
N HIS A 289 -5.31 -1.70 4.21
CA HIS A 289 -6.20 -2.44 5.09
C HIS A 289 -6.86 -1.55 6.18
N THR A 290 -6.15 -0.51 6.61
CA THR A 290 -6.60 0.45 7.62
C THR A 290 -7.65 1.46 7.13
N GLY A 291 -8.10 1.32 5.87
CA GLY A 291 -9.04 2.22 5.22
C GLY A 291 -8.38 3.35 4.44
N THR A 292 -7.08 3.27 4.26
CA THR A 292 -6.29 4.23 3.49
C THR A 292 -6.34 3.93 1.99
N SER A 293 -6.15 4.95 1.14
CA SER A 293 -5.99 4.79 -0.31
C SER A 293 -5.29 6.00 -0.94
N LEU A 294 -4.66 5.74 -2.09
CA LEU A 294 -4.11 6.75 -2.99
C LEU A 294 -4.45 6.33 -4.42
N PHE A 295 -5.17 7.17 -5.15
CA PHE A 295 -5.52 6.93 -6.56
C PHE A 295 -5.26 8.15 -7.41
N PHE A 296 -4.87 7.89 -8.65
CA PHE A 296 -4.54 8.86 -9.68
C PHE A 296 -5.42 8.67 -10.91
N ASN A 297 -5.75 9.77 -11.58
CA ASN A 297 -6.26 9.78 -12.95
C ASN A 297 -5.56 10.90 -13.73
N ARG A 298 -4.74 10.54 -14.71
CA ARG A 298 -3.95 11.50 -15.48
C ARG A 298 -4.79 12.36 -16.40
N GLU A 299 -5.80 11.76 -17.03
CA GLU A 299 -6.65 12.49 -17.99
C GLU A 299 -7.43 13.62 -17.31
N LYS A 300 -7.76 13.44 -16.02
CA LYS A 300 -8.48 14.41 -15.20
C LYS A 300 -7.56 15.30 -14.38
N ASP A 301 -6.25 15.13 -14.51
CA ASP A 301 -5.27 15.79 -13.62
C ASP A 301 -5.70 15.68 -12.14
N LEU A 302 -6.07 14.45 -11.73
CA LEU A 302 -6.70 14.15 -10.45
C LEU A 302 -5.86 13.16 -9.64
N TYR A 303 -5.68 13.46 -8.35
CA TYR A 303 -5.37 12.43 -7.38
C TYR A 303 -6.14 12.63 -6.07
N VAL A 304 -6.40 11.51 -5.40
CA VAL A 304 -7.13 11.45 -4.13
C VAL A 304 -6.33 10.63 -3.13
N ILE A 305 -6.08 11.21 -1.97
CA ILE A 305 -5.50 10.54 -0.80
C ILE A 305 -6.60 10.43 0.25
N ILE A 306 -6.86 9.21 0.74
CA ILE A 306 -7.72 8.95 1.89
C ILE A 306 -6.89 8.27 2.96
N LEU A 307 -6.85 8.83 4.15
CA LEU A 307 -6.22 8.26 5.34
C LEU A 307 -7.28 8.11 6.42
N THR A 308 -7.40 6.93 6.99
CA THR A 308 -8.30 6.64 8.11
C THR A 308 -7.67 5.62 9.05
N ASN A 309 -8.22 5.51 10.26
CA ASN A 309 -7.93 4.44 11.19
C ASN A 309 -9.15 3.53 11.42
N ALA A 310 -9.86 3.19 10.34
CA ALA A 310 -11.13 2.47 10.39
C ALA A 310 -11.04 1.12 11.11
N THR A 311 -9.93 0.41 11.02
CA THR A 311 -9.73 -0.89 11.68
C THR A 311 -9.79 -0.81 13.20
N ARG A 312 -9.53 0.36 13.81
CA ARG A 312 -9.57 0.52 15.27
C ARG A 312 -10.92 0.12 15.85
N PHE A 313 -12.02 0.67 15.31
CA PHE A 313 -13.36 0.38 15.84
C PHE A 313 -13.84 -1.01 15.49
N LEU A 314 -13.46 -1.54 14.33
CA LEU A 314 -13.76 -2.92 13.96
C LEU A 314 -13.07 -3.91 14.89
N ASN A 315 -11.80 -3.67 15.24
CA ASN A 315 -11.07 -4.48 16.22
C ASN A 315 -11.74 -4.43 17.59
N ILE A 316 -12.08 -3.24 18.09
CA ILE A 316 -12.76 -3.06 19.38
C ILE A 316 -14.12 -3.78 19.38
N LYS A 317 -14.96 -3.54 18.35
CA LYS A 317 -16.30 -4.13 18.22
C LYS A 317 -16.26 -5.65 18.21
N ASN A 318 -15.28 -6.24 17.56
CA ASN A 318 -15.15 -7.68 17.41
C ASN A 318 -14.22 -8.30 18.48
N ASN A 319 -13.87 -7.53 19.51
CA ASN A 319 -13.00 -7.98 20.59
C ASN A 319 -11.69 -8.59 20.08
N PHE A 320 -11.11 -7.98 19.04
CA PHE A 320 -9.85 -8.37 18.37
C PHE A 320 -9.83 -9.79 17.78
N LYS A 321 -10.99 -10.34 17.42
CA LYS A 321 -11.14 -11.66 16.81
C LYS A 321 -11.22 -11.66 15.29
N GLY A 322 -10.86 -10.52 14.66
CA GLY A 322 -11.00 -10.29 13.22
C GLY A 322 -12.34 -9.64 12.85
N TYR A 323 -12.46 -9.18 11.63
CA TYR A 323 -13.62 -8.47 11.09
C TYR A 323 -13.76 -8.69 9.58
N ASP A 324 -14.95 -8.42 9.05
CA ASP A 324 -15.19 -8.44 7.61
C ASP A 324 -14.54 -7.21 6.95
N TYR A 325 -13.55 -7.44 6.12
CA TYR A 325 -12.84 -6.39 5.39
C TYR A 325 -13.73 -5.65 4.38
N GLY A 326 -14.79 -6.28 3.86
CA GLY A 326 -15.76 -5.65 2.98
C GLY A 326 -16.42 -4.39 3.56
N ILE A 327 -16.46 -4.26 4.90
CA ILE A 327 -16.93 -3.03 5.56
C ILE A 327 -16.01 -1.83 5.23
N ILE A 328 -14.70 -2.05 5.25
CA ILE A 328 -13.70 -1.01 4.94
C ILE A 328 -13.71 -0.68 3.44
N GLU A 329 -13.83 -1.69 2.60
CA GLU A 329 -13.95 -1.49 1.14
C GLU A 329 -15.15 -0.62 0.81
N LYS A 330 -16.32 -0.96 1.34
CA LYS A 330 -17.56 -0.20 1.16
C LYS A 330 -17.43 1.24 1.67
N MET A 331 -16.86 1.43 2.85
CA MET A 331 -16.62 2.77 3.40
C MET A 331 -15.76 3.62 2.45
N ARG A 332 -14.70 3.05 1.91
CA ARG A 332 -13.78 3.71 0.98
C ARG A 332 -14.44 4.05 -0.35
N GLU A 333 -15.21 3.10 -0.91
CA GLU A 333 -16.02 3.31 -2.13
C GLU A 333 -17.03 4.46 -1.96
N GLU A 334 -17.72 4.53 -0.84
CA GLU A 334 -18.66 5.61 -0.53
C GLU A 334 -17.96 6.97 -0.51
N ILE A 335 -16.79 7.06 0.10
CA ILE A 335 -16.01 8.32 0.17
C ILE A 335 -15.53 8.73 -1.24
N HIS A 336 -14.93 7.82 -2.02
CA HIS A 336 -14.48 8.13 -3.39
C HIS A 336 -15.64 8.53 -4.30
N ASN A 337 -16.77 7.82 -4.22
CA ASN A 337 -17.97 8.17 -5.00
C ASN A 337 -18.48 9.57 -4.66
N GLU A 338 -18.49 9.96 -3.38
CA GLU A 338 -18.98 11.28 -2.97
C GLU A 338 -17.99 12.40 -3.37
N ILE A 339 -16.68 12.14 -3.27
CA ILE A 339 -15.65 13.04 -3.82
C ILE A 339 -15.92 13.30 -5.30
N TYR A 340 -16.11 12.25 -6.09
CA TYR A 340 -16.28 12.40 -7.53
C TYR A 340 -17.61 13.08 -7.90
N LYS A 341 -18.71 12.84 -7.15
CA LYS A 341 -19.96 13.59 -7.30
C LYS A 341 -19.79 15.09 -7.02
N ASP A 342 -19.02 15.45 -6.00
CA ASP A 342 -18.72 16.86 -5.71
C ASP A 342 -17.90 17.48 -6.84
N LEU A 343 -16.88 16.77 -7.37
CA LEU A 343 -16.08 17.25 -8.51
C LEU A 343 -16.93 17.45 -9.77
N LEU A 344 -17.87 16.55 -10.09
CA LEU A 344 -18.75 16.67 -11.25
C LEU A 344 -19.71 17.87 -11.21
N LYS A 345 -19.92 18.48 -10.05
CA LYS A 345 -20.73 19.70 -9.90
C LYS A 345 -19.93 20.97 -10.12
N GLU A 346 -18.61 20.90 -10.04
CA GLU A 346 -17.69 22.03 -10.13
C GLU A 346 -17.06 22.17 -11.52
N PHE A 347 -17.15 21.13 -12.34
CA PHE A 347 -16.61 21.02 -13.68
C PHE A 347 -17.68 20.51 -14.67
#